data_0b471912b2e88d2900c343daecc5e177
#
_entry.id   0b471912b2e88d2900c343daecc5e177
#
_cell.length_a   1.000
_cell.length_b   1.000
_cell.length_c   1.000
_cell.angle_alpha   90.00
_cell.angle_beta   90.00
_cell.angle_gamma   90.00
#
_symmetry.space_group_name_H-M   'P 1'
#
loop_
_entity.id
_entity.type
_entity.pdbx_description
1 polymer ?
#
loop_
_entity_poly.entity_id
_entity_poly.type
_entity_poly.pdbx_seq_one_letter_code
_entity_poly.pdbx_strand_id
1 'polypeptide(L)'
;MPFLPLMERLLSRKASNLTLILSAMPSEIRLIQNQIEGPKHGTLECFPYVVGRLNGRRVVTAVTGVGVTNGAMVTALFIHHFKPAEVLVSGTGSRFNPRIRAGDTVISVSTIHHAAGSLTNSGMVYRKVRGPLQGHMTHWAYRPDPRLLRIAKGAIKGYVAEPVTANGETYTPSVLTGVVTASDLFGVSDGKIADMRRKLNPDLMEMESAAIAQVCTQLGVPHIVFRAGSNRTQSNPGNDYRLLGQKAAWAAARWTMYFVGVLARAAR
;
A
#
# COMPACT_ATOMS: atom_id res chain seq x y z
N MET A 1 15.36 0.52 32.93
CA MET A 1 15.67 1.59 31.95
C MET A 1 14.37 2.37 31.71
N PRO A 2 14.31 3.68 31.97
CA PRO A 2 13.10 4.47 31.73
C PRO A 2 12.84 4.52 30.21
N PHE A 3 11.65 4.12 29.82
CA PHE A 3 11.15 4.30 28.46
C PHE A 3 11.02 5.79 28.18
N LEU A 4 11.85 6.34 27.31
CA LEU A 4 11.58 7.64 26.71
C LEU A 4 10.21 7.57 26.01
N PRO A 5 9.30 8.50 26.29
CA PRO A 5 7.97 8.49 25.71
C PRO A 5 8.07 8.49 24.17
N LEU A 6 7.14 7.81 23.52
CA LEU A 6 7.02 7.75 22.06
C LEU A 6 7.08 9.15 21.41
N MET A 7 6.61 10.17 22.12
CA MET A 7 6.65 11.58 21.71
C MET A 7 8.07 12.14 21.56
N GLU A 8 9.03 11.79 22.41
CA GLU A 8 10.42 12.29 22.26
C GLU A 8 11.14 11.65 21.07
N ARG A 9 10.83 10.40 20.71
CA ARG A 9 11.32 9.77 19.48
C ARG A 9 10.75 10.43 18.22
N LEU A 10 9.51 10.92 18.28
CA LEU A 10 8.88 11.66 17.17
C LEU A 10 9.50 13.05 16.99
N LEU A 11 9.92 13.71 18.08
CA LEU A 11 10.54 15.04 18.06
C LEU A 11 12.02 15.01 17.63
N SER A 12 12.72 13.88 17.80
CA SER A 12 14.15 13.77 17.46
C SER A 12 14.43 13.36 16.00
N ARG A 13 13.41 13.00 15.22
CA ARG A 13 13.60 12.77 13.77
C ARG A 13 13.79 14.12 13.09
N LYS A 14 15.04 14.50 12.78
CA LYS A 14 15.30 15.55 11.79
C LYS A 14 14.38 15.29 10.60
N ALA A 15 13.53 16.26 10.27
CA ALA A 15 12.57 16.14 9.18
C ALA A 15 13.30 15.77 7.88
N SER A 16 13.31 14.50 7.56
CA SER A 16 13.84 14.01 6.29
C SER A 16 12.83 14.39 5.21
N ASN A 17 13.29 14.99 4.11
CA ASN A 17 12.44 15.25 2.94
C ASN A 17 12.39 14.04 2.00
N LEU A 18 12.74 12.84 2.49
CA LEU A 18 12.80 11.62 1.70
C LEU A 18 11.50 10.83 1.85
N THR A 19 10.90 10.49 0.73
CA THR A 19 9.73 9.60 0.67
C THR A 19 10.18 8.21 0.26
N LEU A 20 9.82 7.19 1.03
CA LEU A 20 9.99 5.78 0.66
C LEU A 20 8.76 5.32 -0.11
N ILE A 21 8.97 4.78 -1.31
CA ILE A 21 7.91 4.18 -2.14
C ILE A 21 8.18 2.69 -2.26
N LEU A 22 7.23 1.87 -1.82
CA LEU A 22 7.31 0.42 -1.82
C LEU A 22 6.25 -0.19 -2.76
N SER A 23 6.67 -1.21 -3.49
CA SER A 23 5.79 -2.08 -4.28
C SER A 23 6.19 -3.53 -4.07
N ALA A 24 5.25 -4.45 -4.24
CA ALA A 24 5.52 -5.88 -4.06
C ALA A 24 6.36 -6.47 -5.19
N MET A 25 6.17 -5.98 -6.42
CA MET A 25 6.77 -6.57 -7.61
C MET A 25 7.45 -5.54 -8.51
N PRO A 26 8.47 -5.95 -9.29
CA PRO A 26 9.12 -5.08 -10.28
C PRO A 26 8.14 -4.46 -11.29
N SER A 27 7.10 -5.20 -11.71
CA SER A 27 6.08 -4.72 -12.63
C SER A 27 5.27 -3.54 -12.08
N GLU A 28 5.15 -3.41 -10.78
CA GLU A 28 4.40 -2.36 -10.12
C GLU A 28 5.21 -1.08 -9.92
N ILE A 29 6.54 -1.19 -9.77
CA ILE A 29 7.38 -0.04 -9.44
C ILE A 29 8.15 0.52 -10.65
N ARG A 30 8.34 -0.28 -11.70
CA ARG A 30 9.18 0.09 -12.86
C ARG A 30 8.78 1.42 -13.48
N LEU A 31 7.47 1.69 -13.64
CA LEU A 31 7.00 2.95 -14.21
C LEU A 31 7.42 4.15 -13.34
N ILE A 32 7.39 4.02 -12.02
CA ILE A 32 7.85 5.05 -11.09
C ILE A 32 9.36 5.24 -11.22
N GLN A 33 10.13 4.14 -11.23
CA GLN A 33 11.59 4.17 -11.31
C GLN A 33 12.09 4.82 -12.60
N ASN A 34 11.41 4.57 -13.72
CA ASN A 34 11.74 5.17 -15.02
C ASN A 34 11.53 6.70 -15.07
N GLN A 35 10.78 7.27 -14.13
CA GLN A 35 10.53 8.71 -14.05
C GLN A 35 11.38 9.42 -12.98
N ILE A 36 12.29 8.68 -12.33
CA ILE A 36 13.20 9.25 -11.33
C ILE A 36 14.30 10.04 -12.03
N GLU A 37 14.43 11.30 -11.69
CA GLU A 37 15.48 12.20 -12.13
C GLU A 37 16.75 11.95 -11.31
N GLY A 38 17.92 11.86 -11.99
CA GLY A 38 19.23 11.60 -11.37
C GLY A 38 19.23 10.29 -10.58
N PRO A 39 18.81 9.16 -11.16
CA PRO A 39 18.69 7.91 -10.44
C PRO A 39 20.06 7.39 -10.00
N LYS A 40 20.15 7.00 -8.72
CA LYS A 40 21.29 6.28 -8.16
C LYS A 40 20.79 4.91 -7.69
N HIS A 41 21.40 3.88 -8.23
CA HIS A 41 21.09 2.49 -7.89
C HIS A 41 21.97 2.05 -6.73
N GLY A 42 21.39 1.26 -5.84
CA GLY A 42 22.10 0.65 -4.71
C GLY A 42 21.41 -0.64 -4.28
N THR A 43 22.04 -1.30 -3.33
CA THR A 43 21.51 -2.51 -2.69
C THR A 43 21.62 -2.34 -1.19
N LEU A 44 20.55 -2.61 -0.47
CA LEU A 44 20.53 -2.69 0.99
C LEU A 44 20.29 -4.16 1.35
N GLU A 45 21.32 -4.80 1.93
CA GLU A 45 21.39 -6.25 2.02
C GLU A 45 21.24 -6.88 0.62
N CYS A 46 20.20 -7.68 0.39
CA CYS A 46 19.89 -8.26 -0.92
C CYS A 46 18.82 -7.48 -1.71
N PHE A 47 18.34 -6.34 -1.21
CA PHE A 47 17.22 -5.61 -1.79
C PHE A 47 17.70 -4.42 -2.62
N PRO A 48 17.52 -4.46 -3.97
CA PRO A 48 17.88 -3.34 -4.83
C PRO A 48 16.94 -2.16 -4.61
N TYR A 49 17.49 -0.95 -4.69
CA TYR A 49 16.74 0.29 -4.58
C TYR A 49 17.20 1.34 -5.60
N VAL A 50 16.37 2.32 -5.85
CA VAL A 50 16.72 3.50 -6.64
C VAL A 50 16.41 4.74 -5.82
N VAL A 51 17.40 5.64 -5.71
CA VAL A 51 17.26 6.95 -5.06
C VAL A 51 17.37 8.04 -6.12
N GLY A 52 16.56 9.08 -6.01
CA GLY A 52 16.64 10.26 -6.86
C GLY A 52 15.54 11.27 -6.56
N ARG A 53 15.12 12.02 -7.58
CA ARG A 53 13.99 12.94 -7.47
C ARG A 53 12.82 12.46 -8.33
N LEU A 54 11.62 12.63 -7.82
CA LEU A 54 10.39 12.34 -8.54
C LEU A 54 9.44 13.54 -8.35
N ASN A 55 9.12 14.23 -9.42
CA ASN A 55 8.26 15.43 -9.39
C ASN A 55 8.71 16.45 -8.33
N GLY A 56 10.03 16.70 -8.23
CA GLY A 56 10.62 17.67 -7.32
C GLY A 56 10.87 17.15 -5.87
N ARG A 57 10.44 15.93 -5.53
CA ARG A 57 10.62 15.34 -4.19
C ARG A 57 11.73 14.29 -4.19
N ARG A 58 12.55 14.25 -3.15
CA ARG A 58 13.52 13.17 -2.96
C ARG A 58 12.78 11.88 -2.64
N VAL A 59 13.11 10.82 -3.36
CA VAL A 59 12.48 9.50 -3.17
C VAL A 59 13.52 8.40 -3.07
N VAL A 60 13.20 7.34 -2.37
CA VAL A 60 13.80 6.02 -2.47
C VAL A 60 12.72 5.01 -2.80
N THR A 61 12.97 4.14 -3.77
CA THR A 61 12.02 3.13 -4.23
C THR A 61 12.62 1.74 -4.06
N ALA A 62 11.83 0.78 -3.60
CA ALA A 62 12.26 -0.61 -3.48
C ALA A 62 11.10 -1.58 -3.73
N VAL A 63 11.47 -2.81 -4.10
CA VAL A 63 10.57 -3.96 -4.20
C VAL A 63 10.62 -4.73 -2.90
N THR A 64 9.46 -4.99 -2.31
CA THR A 64 9.39 -5.77 -1.05
C THR A 64 9.49 -7.27 -1.29
N GLY A 65 9.04 -7.76 -2.45
CA GLY A 65 8.59 -9.13 -2.64
C GLY A 65 7.14 -9.29 -2.20
N VAL A 66 6.53 -10.39 -2.60
CA VAL A 66 5.13 -10.72 -2.30
C VAL A 66 5.01 -11.31 -0.89
N GLY A 67 3.95 -10.94 -0.18
CA GLY A 67 3.58 -11.51 1.11
C GLY A 67 3.89 -10.64 2.32
N VAL A 68 3.16 -10.91 3.41
CA VAL A 68 3.21 -10.10 4.64
C VAL A 68 4.60 -10.08 5.27
N THR A 69 5.31 -11.21 5.27
CA THR A 69 6.66 -11.30 5.84
C THR A 69 7.65 -10.42 5.08
N ASN A 70 7.66 -10.50 3.74
CA ASN A 70 8.49 -9.69 2.88
C ASN A 70 8.16 -8.20 3.03
N GLY A 71 6.87 -7.86 3.00
CA GLY A 71 6.40 -6.49 3.22
C GLY A 71 6.88 -5.91 4.55
N ALA A 72 6.75 -6.65 5.65
CA ALA A 72 7.20 -6.22 6.97
C ALA A 72 8.72 -6.06 7.05
N MET A 73 9.48 -7.06 6.61
CA MET A 73 10.93 -7.10 6.70
C MET A 73 11.57 -5.94 5.93
N VAL A 74 11.22 -5.79 4.65
CA VAL A 74 11.80 -4.75 3.81
C VAL A 74 11.41 -3.37 4.32
N THR A 75 10.16 -3.18 4.75
CA THR A 75 9.72 -1.90 5.31
C THR A 75 10.54 -1.52 6.55
N ALA A 76 10.73 -2.44 7.48
CA ALA A 76 11.50 -2.19 8.71
C ALA A 76 12.97 -1.85 8.39
N LEU A 77 13.60 -2.61 7.50
CA LEU A 77 14.97 -2.42 7.05
C LEU A 77 15.17 -1.04 6.40
N PHE A 78 14.31 -0.69 5.45
CA PHE A 78 14.40 0.58 4.72
C PHE A 78 14.06 1.78 5.60
N ILE A 79 13.10 1.68 6.50
CA ILE A 79 12.81 2.73 7.48
C ILE A 79 14.00 2.95 8.40
N HIS A 80 14.64 1.87 8.86
CA HIS A 80 15.81 1.97 9.75
C HIS A 80 16.99 2.64 9.05
N HIS A 81 17.28 2.24 7.80
CA HIS A 81 18.42 2.75 7.04
C HIS A 81 18.20 4.19 6.52
N PHE A 82 17.09 4.43 5.83
CA PHE A 82 16.85 5.70 5.12
C PHE A 82 16.15 6.76 5.98
N LYS A 83 15.50 6.39 7.07
CA LYS A 83 14.73 7.27 7.97
C LYS A 83 13.79 8.21 7.20
N PRO A 84 12.90 7.66 6.33
CA PRO A 84 12.04 8.47 5.50
C PRO A 84 11.04 9.29 6.31
N ALA A 85 10.57 10.41 5.75
CA ALA A 85 9.50 11.23 6.32
C ALA A 85 8.16 10.49 6.29
N GLU A 86 7.93 9.74 5.22
CA GLU A 86 6.72 8.93 5.02
C GLU A 86 6.99 7.74 4.10
N VAL A 87 6.09 6.77 4.17
CA VAL A 87 6.06 5.58 3.30
C VAL A 87 4.80 5.62 2.44
N LEU A 88 4.98 5.51 1.13
CA LEU A 88 3.89 5.31 0.17
C LEU A 88 3.96 3.86 -0.34
N VAL A 89 2.83 3.17 -0.35
CA VAL A 89 2.73 1.84 -0.93
C VAL A 89 1.96 1.94 -2.24
N SER A 90 2.56 1.47 -3.33
CA SER A 90 1.96 1.49 -4.66
C SER A 90 1.90 0.08 -5.22
N GLY A 91 0.75 -0.33 -5.73
CA GLY A 91 0.63 -1.67 -6.31
C GLY A 91 -0.79 -2.05 -6.69
N THR A 92 -1.00 -3.34 -6.88
CA THR A 92 -2.27 -3.91 -7.34
C THR A 92 -2.99 -4.64 -6.22
N GLY A 93 -4.29 -4.89 -6.42
CA GLY A 93 -5.09 -5.73 -5.53
C GLY A 93 -6.24 -6.39 -6.28
N SER A 94 -6.61 -7.58 -5.86
CA SER A 94 -7.80 -8.27 -6.36
C SER A 94 -9.04 -7.49 -6.00
N ARG A 95 -9.93 -7.29 -6.97
CA ARG A 95 -11.19 -6.56 -6.80
C ARG A 95 -12.18 -7.40 -6.01
N PHE A 96 -12.41 -6.98 -4.78
CA PHE A 96 -13.35 -7.64 -3.88
C PHE A 96 -14.74 -7.01 -3.99
N ASN A 97 -14.81 -5.69 -4.02
CA ASN A 97 -16.03 -4.94 -4.27
C ASN A 97 -16.35 -4.95 -5.78
N PRO A 98 -17.53 -5.43 -6.21
CA PRO A 98 -17.90 -5.52 -7.63
C PRO A 98 -17.98 -4.15 -8.33
N ARG A 99 -18.09 -3.05 -7.58
CA ARG A 99 -18.09 -1.68 -8.13
C ARG A 99 -16.72 -1.20 -8.56
N ILE A 100 -15.64 -1.83 -8.08
CA ILE A 100 -14.27 -1.49 -8.47
C ILE A 100 -13.98 -2.11 -9.84
N ARG A 101 -13.62 -1.28 -10.79
CA ARG A 101 -13.20 -1.72 -12.14
C ARG A 101 -11.68 -1.94 -12.18
N ALA A 102 -11.21 -2.63 -13.23
CA ALA A 102 -9.77 -2.78 -13.44
C ALA A 102 -9.12 -1.39 -13.66
N GLY A 103 -8.04 -1.11 -12.94
CA GLY A 103 -7.37 0.19 -12.97
C GLY A 103 -7.94 1.26 -12.02
N ASP A 104 -9.16 1.11 -11.49
CA ASP A 104 -9.63 2.01 -10.43
C ASP A 104 -8.66 1.93 -9.25
N THR A 105 -8.18 3.09 -8.78
CA THR A 105 -7.20 3.17 -7.69
C THR A 105 -7.87 3.49 -6.37
N VAL A 106 -7.66 2.64 -5.38
CA VAL A 106 -8.16 2.81 -4.02
C VAL A 106 -7.08 3.44 -3.15
N ILE A 107 -7.37 4.62 -2.60
CA ILE A 107 -6.66 5.22 -1.48
C ILE A 107 -7.16 4.53 -0.22
N SER A 108 -6.32 3.72 0.42
CA SER A 108 -6.74 2.99 1.60
C SER A 108 -7.01 3.94 2.78
N VAL A 109 -8.20 3.89 3.33
CA VAL A 109 -8.57 4.53 4.59
C VAL A 109 -8.37 3.59 5.78
N SER A 110 -8.19 2.30 5.49
CA SER A 110 -8.00 1.24 6.47
C SER A 110 -7.38 0.02 5.82
N THR A 111 -6.30 -0.48 6.38
CA THR A 111 -5.68 -1.76 5.99
C THR A 111 -5.87 -2.79 7.11
N ILE A 112 -6.29 -4.00 6.75
CA ILE A 112 -6.67 -5.05 7.71
C ILE A 112 -5.99 -6.36 7.37
N HIS A 113 -5.41 -7.03 8.37
CA HIS A 113 -4.97 -8.41 8.21
C HIS A 113 -6.16 -9.37 8.18
N HIS A 114 -6.51 -9.90 7.01
CA HIS A 114 -7.66 -10.81 6.89
C HIS A 114 -7.35 -12.28 7.21
N ALA A 115 -6.14 -12.57 7.66
CA ALA A 115 -5.77 -13.87 8.24
C ALA A 115 -5.41 -13.77 9.72
N ALA A 116 -5.57 -12.60 10.37
CA ALA A 116 -5.33 -12.46 11.80
C ALA A 116 -6.55 -12.92 12.59
N GLY A 117 -6.42 -14.04 13.30
CA GLY A 117 -7.50 -14.58 14.12
C GLY A 117 -7.45 -16.08 14.30
N SER A 118 -8.60 -16.68 14.47
CA SER A 118 -8.77 -18.13 14.64
C SER A 118 -9.67 -18.68 13.54
N LEU A 119 -9.24 -19.73 12.89
CA LEU A 119 -10.08 -20.50 11.98
C LEU A 119 -10.88 -21.51 12.78
N THR A 120 -12.19 -21.49 12.65
CA THR A 120 -13.13 -22.40 13.32
C THR A 120 -13.98 -23.12 12.28
N ASN A 121 -14.75 -24.13 12.70
CA ASN A 121 -15.70 -24.82 11.81
C ASN A 121 -16.78 -23.86 11.21
N SER A 122 -17.08 -22.77 11.92
CA SER A 122 -18.02 -21.72 11.45
C SER A 122 -17.34 -20.58 10.65
N GLY A 123 -16.06 -20.71 10.32
CA GLY A 123 -15.29 -19.73 9.57
C GLY A 123 -14.29 -18.95 10.40
N MET A 124 -13.81 -17.82 9.85
CA MET A 124 -12.79 -17.00 10.47
C MET A 124 -13.35 -16.11 11.57
N VAL A 125 -12.77 -16.20 12.76
CA VAL A 125 -12.96 -15.26 13.86
C VAL A 125 -11.78 -14.30 13.86
N TYR A 126 -11.99 -13.11 13.28
CA TYR A 126 -10.95 -12.09 13.20
C TYR A 126 -10.60 -11.54 14.57
N ARG A 127 -9.32 -11.27 14.79
CA ARG A 127 -8.81 -10.70 16.04
C ARG A 127 -7.93 -9.50 15.77
N LYS A 128 -7.83 -8.64 16.78
CA LYS A 128 -6.87 -7.53 16.75
C LYS A 128 -5.45 -8.07 16.75
N VAL A 129 -4.59 -7.51 15.93
CA VAL A 129 -3.15 -7.77 15.98
C VAL A 129 -2.56 -7.08 17.21
N ARG A 130 -1.80 -7.82 17.99
CA ARG A 130 -1.15 -7.30 19.20
C ARG A 130 0.29 -6.89 18.90
N GLY A 131 0.69 -5.73 19.40
CA GLY A 131 2.08 -5.31 19.40
C GLY A 131 2.93 -6.03 20.46
N PRO A 132 4.24 -5.80 20.46
CA PRO A 132 5.17 -6.51 21.37
C PRO A 132 5.05 -6.08 22.84
N LEU A 133 4.45 -4.91 23.10
CA LEU A 133 4.29 -4.37 24.46
C LEU A 133 2.85 -4.55 24.93
N GLN A 134 2.69 -5.02 26.16
CA GLN A 134 1.39 -5.19 26.78
C GLN A 134 0.66 -3.83 26.88
N GLY A 135 -0.61 -3.79 26.50
CA GLY A 135 -1.43 -2.58 26.50
C GLY A 135 -1.18 -1.60 25.36
N HIS A 136 -0.14 -1.81 24.54
CA HIS A 136 0.21 -0.95 23.45
C HIS A 136 0.03 -1.67 22.08
N MET A 137 -0.31 -0.89 21.06
CA MET A 137 -0.33 -1.29 19.66
C MET A 137 -1.23 -2.51 19.34
N THR A 138 -2.42 -2.57 19.94
CA THR A 138 -3.43 -3.55 19.57
C THR A 138 -4.36 -2.94 18.53
N HIS A 139 -4.26 -3.36 17.29
CA HIS A 139 -5.00 -2.77 16.18
C HIS A 139 -5.92 -3.79 15.51
N TRP A 140 -7.15 -3.34 15.20
CA TRP A 140 -8.05 -4.03 14.29
C TRP A 140 -7.70 -3.71 12.84
N ALA A 141 -7.34 -2.46 12.59
CA ALA A 141 -7.00 -1.91 11.29
C ALA A 141 -5.94 -0.83 11.44
N TYR A 142 -5.06 -0.74 10.46
CA TYR A 142 -4.05 0.30 10.36
C TYR A 142 -4.58 1.42 9.47
N ARG A 143 -4.60 2.63 9.99
CA ARG A 143 -5.08 3.81 9.27
C ARG A 143 -3.91 4.58 8.70
N PRO A 144 -4.04 5.18 7.51
CA PRO A 144 -3.02 6.06 6.97
C PRO A 144 -2.85 7.30 7.85
N ASP A 145 -1.72 7.97 7.71
CA ASP A 145 -1.49 9.26 8.34
C ASP A 145 -2.59 10.26 7.94
N PRO A 146 -3.23 10.97 8.90
CA PRO A 146 -4.35 11.86 8.62
C PRO A 146 -3.99 13.01 7.67
N ARG A 147 -2.74 13.54 7.72
CA ARG A 147 -2.26 14.58 6.81
C ARG A 147 -2.15 14.05 5.39
N LEU A 148 -1.52 12.87 5.21
CA LEU A 148 -1.38 12.24 3.90
C LEU A 148 -2.74 11.92 3.29
N LEU A 149 -3.67 11.40 4.09
CA LEU A 149 -5.02 11.07 3.63
C LEU A 149 -5.80 12.32 3.19
N ARG A 150 -5.71 13.41 3.95
CA ARG A 150 -6.37 14.68 3.60
C ARG A 150 -5.83 15.22 2.29
N ILE A 151 -4.51 15.24 2.12
CA ILE A 151 -3.86 15.69 0.88
C ILE A 151 -4.28 14.79 -0.30
N ALA A 152 -4.27 13.47 -0.11
CA ALA A 152 -4.65 12.53 -1.16
C ALA A 152 -6.11 12.70 -1.61
N LYS A 153 -7.05 12.86 -0.66
CA LYS A 153 -8.45 13.15 -0.97
C LYS A 153 -8.63 14.45 -1.73
N GLY A 154 -7.92 15.51 -1.34
CA GLY A 154 -7.93 16.79 -2.04
C GLY A 154 -7.37 16.70 -3.46
N ALA A 155 -6.37 15.85 -3.65
CA ALA A 155 -5.70 15.64 -4.93
C ALA A 155 -6.57 14.93 -6.00
N ILE A 156 -7.60 14.19 -5.59
CA ILE A 156 -8.47 13.44 -6.51
C ILE A 156 -9.08 14.36 -7.59
N LYS A 157 -9.54 15.54 -7.19
CA LYS A 157 -10.21 16.50 -8.10
C LYS A 157 -9.34 17.01 -9.24
N GLY A 158 -8.02 17.05 -9.04
CA GLY A 158 -7.05 17.52 -10.03
C GLY A 158 -6.34 16.41 -10.80
N TYR A 159 -6.67 15.17 -10.55
CA TYR A 159 -6.05 14.03 -11.23
C TYR A 159 -6.85 13.61 -12.46
N VAL A 160 -6.16 13.50 -13.58
CA VAL A 160 -6.72 12.95 -14.82
C VAL A 160 -6.08 11.58 -15.05
N ALA A 161 -6.87 10.53 -14.91
CA ALA A 161 -6.40 9.17 -15.15
C ALA A 161 -6.32 8.87 -16.65
N GLU A 162 -5.34 8.07 -17.06
CA GLU A 162 -5.27 7.55 -18.42
C GLU A 162 -6.32 6.47 -18.62
N PRO A 163 -6.97 6.42 -19.81
CA PRO A 163 -7.94 5.39 -20.12
C PRO A 163 -7.35 3.97 -20.05
N VAL A 164 -8.14 3.04 -19.59
CA VAL A 164 -7.81 1.61 -19.52
C VAL A 164 -8.78 0.83 -20.37
N THR A 165 -8.28 -0.06 -21.21
CA THR A 165 -9.09 -1.04 -21.95
C THR A 165 -9.09 -2.36 -21.17
N ALA A 166 -10.26 -2.81 -20.74
CA ALA A 166 -10.45 -4.08 -20.06
C ALA A 166 -11.77 -4.73 -20.53
N ASN A 167 -11.75 -6.03 -20.79
CA ASN A 167 -12.93 -6.80 -21.25
C ASN A 167 -13.61 -6.21 -22.51
N GLY A 168 -12.83 -5.64 -23.43
CA GLY A 168 -13.36 -5.03 -24.66
C GLY A 168 -13.88 -3.58 -24.51
N GLU A 169 -13.93 -3.02 -23.30
CA GLU A 169 -14.35 -1.64 -23.02
C GLU A 169 -13.16 -0.75 -22.69
N THR A 170 -13.16 0.46 -23.23
CA THR A 170 -12.22 1.51 -22.86
C THR A 170 -12.91 2.54 -21.98
N TYR A 171 -12.35 2.81 -20.82
CA TYR A 171 -12.89 3.77 -19.87
C TYR A 171 -11.80 4.45 -19.08
N THR A 172 -12.11 5.61 -18.51
CA THR A 172 -11.23 6.31 -17.57
C THR A 172 -11.45 5.73 -16.17
N PRO A 173 -10.40 5.15 -15.52
CA PRO A 173 -10.52 4.63 -14.18
C PRO A 173 -10.66 5.75 -13.16
N SER A 174 -11.29 5.45 -12.05
CA SER A 174 -11.53 6.36 -10.94
C SER A 174 -10.47 6.23 -9.86
N VAL A 175 -10.28 7.30 -9.09
CA VAL A 175 -9.56 7.24 -7.80
C VAL A 175 -10.58 7.45 -6.70
N LEU A 176 -10.61 6.53 -5.75
CA LEU A 176 -11.60 6.50 -4.66
C LEU A 176 -10.95 6.10 -3.34
N THR A 177 -11.67 6.27 -2.25
CA THR A 177 -11.24 5.80 -0.93
C THR A 177 -11.91 4.48 -0.60
N GLY A 178 -11.18 3.57 0.09
CA GLY A 178 -11.74 2.27 0.43
C GLY A 178 -10.93 1.49 1.44
N VAL A 179 -11.38 0.27 1.73
CA VAL A 179 -10.75 -0.68 2.64
C VAL A 179 -9.91 -1.67 1.85
N VAL A 180 -8.65 -1.84 2.25
CA VAL A 180 -7.73 -2.83 1.68
C VAL A 180 -7.45 -3.91 2.73
N THR A 181 -7.51 -5.18 2.34
CA THR A 181 -7.16 -6.30 3.23
C THR A 181 -5.97 -7.05 2.68
N ALA A 182 -5.09 -7.53 3.57
CA ALA A 182 -3.88 -8.25 3.21
C ALA A 182 -3.69 -9.54 3.99
N SER A 183 -3.16 -10.56 3.33
CA SER A 183 -2.57 -11.78 3.92
C SER A 183 -1.83 -12.56 2.84
N ASP A 184 -1.11 -13.62 3.22
CA ASP A 184 -0.41 -14.51 2.28
C ASP A 184 -1.33 -15.44 1.46
N LEU A 185 -2.63 -15.16 1.41
CA LEU A 185 -3.60 -15.93 0.64
C LEU A 185 -3.87 -15.25 -0.71
N PHE A 186 -3.53 -15.93 -1.80
CA PHE A 186 -3.87 -15.53 -3.16
C PHE A 186 -5.10 -16.31 -3.65
N GLY A 187 -6.21 -15.60 -3.79
CA GLY A 187 -7.51 -16.22 -4.07
C GLY A 187 -8.14 -16.82 -2.82
N VAL A 188 -9.43 -16.79 -2.75
CA VAL A 188 -10.22 -17.33 -1.64
C VAL A 188 -11.52 -17.93 -2.15
N SER A 189 -12.05 -18.92 -1.44
CA SER A 189 -13.32 -19.56 -1.76
C SER A 189 -14.51 -18.60 -1.63
N ASP A 190 -15.62 -18.92 -2.32
CA ASP A 190 -16.85 -18.11 -2.27
C ASP A 190 -17.37 -17.96 -0.84
N GLY A 191 -17.31 -19.02 -0.03
CA GLY A 191 -17.70 -18.96 1.39
C GLY A 191 -16.83 -17.99 2.19
N LYS A 192 -15.52 -17.97 1.93
CA LYS A 192 -14.59 -17.01 2.55
C LYS A 192 -14.87 -15.59 2.09
N ILE A 193 -15.18 -15.40 0.81
CA ILE A 193 -15.56 -14.08 0.26
C ILE A 193 -16.81 -13.56 0.95
N ALA A 194 -17.85 -14.37 1.09
CA ALA A 194 -19.08 -13.99 1.76
C ALA A 194 -18.84 -13.61 3.23
N ASP A 195 -18.01 -14.39 3.94
CA ASP A 195 -17.63 -14.10 5.32
C ASP A 195 -16.84 -12.79 5.45
N MET A 196 -15.84 -12.57 4.60
CA MET A 196 -15.06 -11.34 4.59
C MET A 196 -15.91 -10.13 4.23
N ARG A 197 -16.82 -10.26 3.25
CA ARG A 197 -17.74 -9.17 2.88
C ARG A 197 -18.62 -8.74 4.05
N ARG A 198 -19.16 -9.70 4.78
CA ARG A 198 -19.99 -9.42 5.96
C ARG A 198 -19.22 -8.79 7.11
N LYS A 199 -17.98 -9.25 7.37
CA LYS A 199 -17.23 -8.90 8.57
C LYS A 199 -16.24 -7.73 8.38
N LEU A 200 -15.64 -7.61 7.20
CA LEU A 200 -14.57 -6.64 6.90
C LEU A 200 -14.96 -5.63 5.83
N ASN A 201 -15.89 -6.00 4.95
CA ASN A 201 -16.36 -5.21 3.81
C ASN A 201 -15.20 -4.59 2.98
N PRO A 202 -14.24 -5.39 2.49
CA PRO A 202 -13.10 -4.86 1.76
C PRO A 202 -13.48 -4.42 0.35
N ASP A 203 -12.74 -3.43 -0.17
CA ASP A 203 -12.79 -3.03 -1.58
C ASP A 203 -11.78 -3.82 -2.41
N LEU A 204 -10.56 -3.95 -1.88
CA LEU A 204 -9.49 -4.72 -2.50
C LEU A 204 -8.86 -5.70 -1.51
N MET A 205 -8.30 -6.78 -2.06
CA MET A 205 -7.52 -7.78 -1.34
C MET A 205 -6.15 -7.92 -2.00
N GLU A 206 -5.10 -7.93 -1.20
CA GLU A 206 -3.72 -8.07 -1.65
C GLU A 206 -2.86 -8.75 -0.58
N MET A 207 -1.53 -8.64 -0.61
CA MET A 207 -0.69 -9.52 0.22
C MET A 207 0.33 -8.80 1.13
N GLU A 208 0.46 -7.46 1.13
CA GLU A 208 1.55 -6.76 1.87
C GLU A 208 1.09 -5.60 2.74
N SER A 209 0.11 -4.81 2.28
CA SER A 209 -0.14 -3.47 2.84
C SER A 209 -0.44 -3.44 4.32
N ALA A 210 -1.13 -4.45 4.87
CA ALA A 210 -1.41 -4.46 6.30
C ALA A 210 -0.13 -4.67 7.13
N ALA A 211 0.81 -5.49 6.65
CA ALA A 211 2.10 -5.69 7.30
C ALA A 211 2.98 -4.42 7.21
N ILE A 212 3.03 -3.78 6.04
CA ILE A 212 3.73 -2.50 5.84
C ILE A 212 3.16 -1.44 6.76
N ALA A 213 1.82 -1.28 6.78
CA ALA A 213 1.13 -0.33 7.63
C ALA A 213 1.34 -0.60 9.12
N GLN A 214 1.39 -1.87 9.52
CA GLN A 214 1.71 -2.29 10.88
C GLN A 214 3.12 -1.83 11.27
N VAL A 215 4.12 -2.11 10.47
CA VAL A 215 5.52 -1.69 10.72
C VAL A 215 5.62 -0.17 10.80
N CYS A 216 5.02 0.55 9.87
CA CYS A 216 5.00 2.01 9.88
C CYS A 216 4.36 2.56 11.17
N THR A 217 3.22 1.99 11.59
CA THR A 217 2.53 2.38 12.82
C THR A 217 3.40 2.12 14.06
N GLN A 218 4.03 0.94 14.13
CA GLN A 218 4.90 0.57 15.26
C GLN A 218 6.16 1.42 15.35
N LEU A 219 6.69 1.86 14.21
CA LEU A 219 7.88 2.71 14.14
C LEU A 219 7.56 4.21 14.12
N GLY A 220 6.28 4.60 14.19
CA GLY A 220 5.84 5.99 14.18
C GLY A 220 6.16 6.70 12.86
N VAL A 221 6.10 6.00 11.71
CA VAL A 221 6.35 6.57 10.39
C VAL A 221 5.02 6.81 9.68
N PRO A 222 4.72 8.04 9.23
CA PRO A 222 3.57 8.32 8.39
C PRO A 222 3.52 7.40 7.17
N HIS A 223 2.35 6.87 6.85
CA HIS A 223 2.19 6.00 5.67
C HIS A 223 0.83 6.20 5.00
N ILE A 224 0.76 5.84 3.73
CA ILE A 224 -0.48 5.74 2.97
C ILE A 224 -0.34 4.65 1.89
N VAL A 225 -1.45 3.97 1.59
CA VAL A 225 -1.50 2.84 0.65
C VAL A 225 -2.38 3.21 -0.54
N PHE A 226 -1.87 2.95 -1.74
CA PHE A 226 -2.55 3.06 -3.02
C PHE A 226 -2.53 1.71 -3.72
N ARG A 227 -3.70 1.15 -3.99
CA ARG A 227 -3.83 -0.12 -4.73
C ARG A 227 -4.82 0.03 -5.87
N ALA A 228 -4.45 -0.39 -7.06
CA ALA A 228 -5.38 -0.42 -8.19
C ALA A 228 -5.96 -1.81 -8.39
N GLY A 229 -7.23 -1.85 -8.74
CA GLY A 229 -7.96 -3.09 -8.97
C GLY A 229 -7.40 -3.85 -10.17
N SER A 230 -6.99 -5.11 -9.98
CA SER A 230 -6.50 -6.00 -11.03
C SER A 230 -7.52 -7.09 -11.36
N ASN A 231 -7.29 -8.32 -10.95
CA ASN A 231 -8.18 -9.46 -11.14
C ASN A 231 -9.41 -9.43 -10.23
N ARG A 232 -10.43 -10.23 -10.55
CA ARG A 232 -11.52 -10.54 -9.61
C ARG A 232 -11.08 -11.63 -8.65
N THR A 233 -11.61 -11.58 -7.43
CA THR A 233 -11.28 -12.57 -6.39
C THR A 233 -11.94 -13.93 -6.65
N GLN A 234 -13.06 -13.96 -7.36
CA GLN A 234 -13.95 -15.12 -7.52
C GLN A 234 -13.71 -15.96 -8.78
N SER A 235 -12.98 -15.45 -9.78
CA SER A 235 -12.68 -16.17 -11.02
C SER A 235 -11.28 -16.77 -10.97
N ASN A 236 -10.79 -17.31 -12.06
CA ASN A 236 -9.41 -17.78 -12.16
C ASN A 236 -8.43 -16.60 -11.92
N PRO A 237 -8.00 -16.35 -10.67
CA PRO A 237 -7.33 -15.09 -10.33
C PRO A 237 -5.99 -14.93 -11.04
N GLY A 238 -5.30 -16.03 -11.33
CA GLY A 238 -4.01 -16.00 -12.03
C GLY A 238 -4.14 -15.59 -13.49
N ASN A 239 -5.17 -16.03 -14.17
CA ASN A 239 -5.40 -15.68 -15.59
C ASN A 239 -5.85 -14.23 -15.74
N ASP A 240 -6.79 -13.79 -14.92
CA ASP A 240 -7.24 -12.40 -14.89
C ASP A 240 -6.07 -11.45 -14.55
N TYR A 241 -5.21 -11.84 -13.61
CA TYR A 241 -4.05 -11.05 -13.24
C TYR A 241 -3.08 -10.87 -14.42
N ARG A 242 -2.81 -11.92 -15.21
CA ARG A 242 -1.95 -11.79 -16.42
C ARG A 242 -2.49 -10.76 -17.41
N LEU A 243 -3.81 -10.65 -17.53
CA LEU A 243 -4.45 -9.74 -18.48
C LEU A 243 -4.54 -8.30 -17.98
N LEU A 244 -4.80 -8.13 -16.70
CA LEU A 244 -5.17 -6.84 -16.11
C LEU A 244 -4.13 -6.27 -15.14
N GLY A 245 -3.24 -7.11 -14.61
CA GLY A 245 -2.29 -6.73 -13.56
C GLY A 245 -1.36 -5.59 -13.98
N GLN A 246 -0.81 -5.63 -15.20
CA GLN A 246 0.07 -4.56 -15.69
C GLN A 246 -0.67 -3.22 -15.83
N LYS A 247 -1.92 -3.24 -16.31
CA LYS A 247 -2.74 -2.02 -16.45
C LYS A 247 -3.06 -1.41 -15.08
N ALA A 248 -3.40 -2.26 -14.12
CA ALA A 248 -3.64 -1.85 -12.75
C ALA A 248 -2.34 -1.30 -12.09
N ALA A 249 -1.22 -1.98 -12.29
CA ALA A 249 0.08 -1.52 -11.79
C ALA A 249 0.43 -0.12 -12.29
N TRP A 250 0.20 0.14 -13.58
CA TRP A 250 0.43 1.46 -14.16
C TRP A 250 -0.54 2.52 -13.62
N ALA A 251 -1.80 2.18 -13.41
CA ALA A 251 -2.77 3.12 -12.82
C ALA A 251 -2.35 3.52 -11.39
N ALA A 252 -1.98 2.56 -10.53
CA ALA A 252 -1.46 2.83 -9.20
C ALA A 252 -0.17 3.66 -9.24
N ALA A 253 0.76 3.33 -10.14
CA ALA A 253 2.02 4.04 -10.29
C ALA A 253 1.80 5.52 -10.72
N ARG A 254 0.93 5.78 -11.71
CA ARG A 254 0.61 7.14 -12.17
C ARG A 254 -0.03 7.98 -11.07
N TRP A 255 -0.99 7.41 -10.34
CA TRP A 255 -1.55 8.07 -9.17
C TRP A 255 -0.48 8.39 -8.13
N THR A 256 0.39 7.43 -7.82
CA THR A 256 1.48 7.61 -6.84
C THR A 256 2.42 8.73 -7.26
N MET A 257 2.85 8.77 -8.53
CA MET A 257 3.72 9.83 -9.07
C MET A 257 3.04 11.21 -9.01
N TYR A 258 1.77 11.28 -9.38
CA TYR A 258 0.99 12.52 -9.26
C TYR A 258 0.91 12.99 -7.81
N PHE A 259 0.61 12.07 -6.87
CA PHE A 259 0.54 12.37 -5.45
C PHE A 259 1.89 12.85 -4.87
N VAL A 260 3.01 12.27 -5.29
CA VAL A 260 4.35 12.75 -4.92
C VAL A 260 4.54 14.21 -5.35
N GLY A 261 4.11 14.58 -6.55
CA GLY A 261 4.14 15.98 -7.01
C GLY A 261 3.25 16.91 -6.17
N VAL A 262 2.08 16.43 -5.75
CA VAL A 262 1.20 17.19 -4.82
C VAL A 262 1.88 17.38 -3.47
N LEU A 263 2.52 16.33 -2.92
CA LEU A 263 3.30 16.45 -1.67
C LEU A 263 4.46 17.43 -1.77
N ALA A 264 5.14 17.47 -2.92
CA ALA A 264 6.25 18.40 -3.14
C ALA A 264 5.77 19.87 -3.10
N ARG A 265 4.60 20.15 -3.67
CA ARG A 265 3.99 21.51 -3.63
C ARG A 265 3.46 21.87 -2.24
N ALA A 266 2.90 20.94 -1.51
CA ALA A 266 2.35 21.17 -0.17
C ALA A 266 3.44 21.36 0.92
N ALA A 267 4.70 21.09 0.60
CA ALA A 267 5.84 21.28 1.50
C ALA A 267 6.59 22.61 1.29
N ARG A 268 6.19 23.38 0.27
CA ARG A 268 6.64 24.77 0.01
C ARG A 268 5.75 25.77 0.71
#